data_2667b0defb4e7bc4fa1c0c486e210a43
#
_entry.id   2667b0defb4e7bc4fa1c0c486e210a43
#
_cell.length_a   1.000
_cell.length_b   1.000
_cell.length_c   1.000
_cell.angle_alpha   90.00
_cell.angle_beta   90.00
_cell.angle_gamma   90.00
#
_symmetry.space_group_name_H-M   'P 1'
#
loop_
_entity.id
_entity.type
_entity.pdbx_description
1 polymer ?
#
loop_
_entity_poly.entity_id
_entity_poly.type
_entity_poly.pdbx_seq_one_letter_code
_entity_poly.pdbx_strand_id
1 'polypeptide(L)'
;MIVDYIKFKKLPLSSEIVLFFIHGNPRNISNELEHDILNFYKKLDYKQQTYVIDDDSQTDIINNSYFEQSLFDDKKIITLNIVSNSIPKNLKVFIETVVTNKNQNRIIIKLDRQSSSFKNTKFYKHISSNSCLIELYELKGKLLEQWVINKCKINKISYDDQFISNLIELNFNNSLSISQTIYQKSLMDVIDERDTVENSKYGEYDLVDTLLNKDYLKFLKISNYLQSINSPLTYIIFLLNSELEKLYLIQQSKNNKPFIPQFLQTKYNVASSRYTTDSLLNALKNIVKLDINSKYNSKNSNSWASFNDLFSIIMSNNTQA
;
A
#
# COMPACT_ATOMS: atom_id res chain seq x y z
N MET A 1 -16.40 13.02 14.81
CA MET A 1 -16.44 13.39 13.38
C MET A 1 -15.61 12.38 12.58
N ILE A 2 -16.18 11.83 11.47
CA ILE A 2 -15.46 10.87 10.61
C ILE A 2 -15.10 11.58 9.29
N VAL A 3 -13.84 11.53 8.90
CA VAL A 3 -13.31 12.17 7.69
C VAL A 3 -12.37 11.24 6.93
N ASP A 4 -12.29 11.40 5.62
CA ASP A 4 -11.23 10.84 4.78
C ASP A 4 -10.03 11.81 4.68
N TYR A 5 -8.96 11.36 4.02
CA TYR A 5 -7.76 12.18 3.80
C TYR A 5 -8.06 13.57 3.21
N ILE A 6 -8.92 13.64 2.19
CA ILE A 6 -9.19 14.89 1.47
C ILE A 6 -10.00 15.86 2.33
N LYS A 7 -11.01 15.35 3.02
CA LYS A 7 -11.80 16.15 3.94
C LYS A 7 -10.95 16.66 5.08
N PHE A 8 -10.05 15.81 5.60
CA PHE A 8 -9.12 16.20 6.66
C PHE A 8 -8.19 17.34 6.21
N LYS A 9 -7.59 17.24 5.00
CA LYS A 9 -6.71 18.30 4.46
C LYS A 9 -7.40 19.66 4.28
N LYS A 10 -8.73 19.68 4.17
CA LYS A 10 -9.54 20.90 4.08
C LYS A 10 -10.09 21.35 5.43
N LEU A 11 -9.95 20.52 6.47
CA LEU A 11 -10.49 20.82 7.78
C LEU A 11 -9.59 21.84 8.50
N PRO A 12 -10.15 22.95 9.02
CA PRO A 12 -9.41 23.79 9.93
C PRO A 12 -9.14 23.01 11.23
N LEU A 13 -7.87 22.81 11.57
CA LEU A 13 -7.50 22.17 12.83
C LEU A 13 -7.88 23.09 13.99
N SER A 14 -8.50 22.52 15.01
CA SER A 14 -8.89 23.21 16.24
C SER A 14 -8.18 22.60 17.46
N SER A 15 -7.78 23.45 18.39
CA SER A 15 -7.23 23.00 19.68
C SER A 15 -8.27 22.28 20.56
N GLU A 16 -9.54 22.28 20.20
CA GLU A 16 -10.61 21.58 20.91
C GLU A 16 -10.63 20.08 20.66
N ILE A 17 -9.99 19.61 19.56
CA ILE A 17 -9.95 18.19 19.24
C ILE A 17 -9.01 17.50 20.21
N VAL A 18 -9.56 16.64 21.07
CA VAL A 18 -8.79 15.92 22.10
C VAL A 18 -8.09 14.69 21.52
N LEU A 19 -8.74 14.00 20.58
CA LEU A 19 -8.27 12.74 20.01
C LEU A 19 -8.37 12.75 18.49
N PHE A 20 -7.25 12.46 17.84
CA PHE A 20 -7.17 12.09 16.42
C PHE A 20 -6.96 10.58 16.31
N PHE A 21 -7.87 9.90 15.64
CA PHE A 21 -7.78 8.48 15.43
C PHE A 21 -7.60 8.18 13.94
N ILE A 22 -6.37 7.87 13.55
CA ILE A 22 -5.98 7.60 12.16
C ILE A 22 -5.91 6.09 11.96
N HIS A 23 -6.71 5.53 11.09
CA HIS A 23 -6.65 4.11 10.79
C HIS A 23 -6.76 3.82 9.29
N GLY A 24 -6.05 2.80 8.85
CA GLY A 24 -5.99 2.37 7.47
C GLY A 24 -4.61 2.49 6.84
N ASN A 25 -4.54 2.23 5.55
CA ASN A 25 -3.32 2.28 4.74
C ASN A 25 -3.48 3.27 3.59
N PRO A 26 -2.39 3.83 3.06
CA PRO A 26 -0.98 3.51 3.31
C PRO A 26 -0.35 4.31 4.48
N ARG A 27 0.67 3.73 5.11
CA ARG A 27 1.35 4.33 6.28
C ARG A 27 2.02 5.67 6.01
N ASN A 28 2.55 5.90 4.80
CA ASN A 28 3.15 7.18 4.43
C ASN A 28 2.13 8.33 4.48
N ILE A 29 0.87 8.07 4.11
CA ILE A 29 -0.22 9.05 4.22
C ILE A 29 -0.59 9.28 5.69
N SER A 30 -0.62 8.21 6.51
CA SER A 30 -0.83 8.32 7.96
C SER A 30 0.25 9.19 8.63
N ASN A 31 1.52 9.00 8.25
CA ASN A 31 2.64 9.79 8.76
C ASN A 31 2.56 11.26 8.31
N GLU A 32 2.08 11.52 7.09
CA GLU A 32 1.85 12.88 6.61
C GLU A 32 0.80 13.61 7.44
N LEU A 33 -0.32 12.94 7.73
CA LEU A 33 -1.37 13.54 8.56
C LEU A 33 -0.92 13.76 10.00
N GLU A 34 -0.19 12.81 10.57
CA GLU A 34 0.44 12.98 11.88
C GLU A 34 1.34 14.24 11.90
N HIS A 35 2.20 14.37 10.89
CA HIS A 35 3.10 15.53 10.79
C HIS A 35 2.33 16.85 10.72
N ASP A 36 1.23 16.92 9.97
CA ASP A 36 0.40 18.11 9.88
C ASP A 36 -0.23 18.46 11.25
N ILE A 37 -0.75 17.44 11.95
CA ILE A 37 -1.33 17.62 13.29
C ILE A 37 -0.25 18.08 14.26
N LEU A 38 0.90 17.40 14.29
CA LEU A 38 2.00 17.77 15.19
C LEU A 38 2.52 19.19 14.93
N ASN A 39 2.64 19.60 13.66
CA ASN A 39 3.05 20.96 13.32
C ASN A 39 2.04 22.03 13.80
N PHE A 40 0.74 21.72 13.73
CA PHE A 40 -0.28 22.59 14.26
C PHE A 40 -0.14 22.76 15.77
N TYR A 41 -0.03 21.66 16.53
CA TYR A 41 0.09 21.72 17.99
C TYR A 41 1.45 22.22 18.46
N LYS A 42 2.53 22.05 17.68
CA LYS A 42 3.84 22.66 17.96
C LYS A 42 3.76 24.19 18.00
N LYS A 43 2.94 24.80 17.12
CA LYS A 43 2.70 26.26 17.13
C LYS A 43 1.90 26.73 18.33
N LEU A 44 1.28 25.81 19.07
CA LEU A 44 0.53 26.07 20.30
C LEU A 44 1.31 25.61 21.56
N ASP A 45 2.63 25.43 21.43
CA ASP A 45 3.58 25.06 22.49
C ASP A 45 3.32 23.69 23.16
N TYR A 46 2.73 22.73 22.40
CA TYR A 46 2.59 21.36 22.90
C TYR A 46 3.92 20.60 22.80
N LYS A 47 4.31 19.91 23.89
CA LYS A 47 5.43 18.97 23.93
C LYS A 47 5.01 17.64 23.32
N GLN A 48 5.83 17.11 22.40
CA GLN A 48 5.54 15.87 21.69
C GLN A 48 6.13 14.67 22.42
N GLN A 49 5.34 13.59 22.52
CA GLN A 49 5.77 12.28 23.02
C GLN A 49 5.23 11.20 22.09
N THR A 50 6.00 10.13 21.86
CA THR A 50 5.59 9.03 20.97
C THR A 50 5.85 7.70 21.65
N TYR A 51 4.84 6.81 21.59
CA TYR A 51 4.90 5.44 22.09
C TYR A 51 4.57 4.46 20.96
N VAL A 52 5.27 3.34 20.95
CA VAL A 52 4.98 2.20 20.07
C VAL A 52 4.32 1.13 20.91
N ILE A 53 3.11 0.74 20.54
CA ILE A 53 2.25 -0.14 21.35
C ILE A 53 2.10 -1.49 20.64
N ASP A 54 2.57 -2.53 21.28
CA ASP A 54 2.39 -3.91 20.85
C ASP A 54 1.37 -4.66 21.73
N ASP A 55 1.42 -4.40 23.02
CA ASP A 55 0.54 -5.00 24.04
C ASP A 55 0.08 -3.97 25.10
N ASP A 56 -0.53 -4.46 26.19
CA ASP A 56 -1.02 -3.62 27.28
C ASP A 56 0.08 -3.16 28.29
N SER A 57 1.33 -3.62 28.16
CA SER A 57 2.40 -3.39 29.16
C SER A 57 2.75 -1.92 29.36
N GLN A 58 2.56 -1.08 28.36
CA GLN A 58 2.85 0.37 28.42
C GLN A 58 1.64 1.23 28.78
N THR A 59 0.45 0.63 28.92
CA THR A 59 -0.78 1.40 29.11
C THR A 59 -0.74 2.26 30.37
N ASP A 60 -0.18 1.76 31.47
CA ASP A 60 -0.08 2.52 32.73
C ASP A 60 0.87 3.72 32.60
N ILE A 61 1.99 3.55 31.89
CA ILE A 61 2.95 4.63 31.63
C ILE A 61 2.29 5.73 30.82
N ILE A 62 1.53 5.35 29.78
CA ILE A 62 0.82 6.29 28.91
C ILE A 62 -0.28 7.01 29.68
N ASN A 63 -1.04 6.28 30.50
CA ASN A 63 -2.10 6.82 31.33
C ASN A 63 -1.54 7.86 32.28
N ASN A 64 -0.46 7.55 33.02
CA ASN A 64 0.22 8.48 33.89
C ASN A 64 0.73 9.70 33.12
N SER A 65 1.44 9.49 31.99
CA SER A 65 1.95 10.59 31.15
C SER A 65 0.87 11.54 30.65
N TYR A 66 -0.34 11.00 30.35
CA TYR A 66 -1.46 11.80 29.83
C TYR A 66 -2.17 12.59 30.96
N PHE A 67 -2.40 11.97 32.12
CA PHE A 67 -3.14 12.60 33.23
C PHE A 67 -2.27 13.34 34.22
N GLU A 68 -0.95 13.12 34.24
CA GLU A 68 -0.04 13.92 35.04
C GLU A 68 -0.11 15.39 34.63
N GLN A 69 -0.48 16.22 35.59
CA GLN A 69 -0.36 17.67 35.47
C GLN A 69 1.10 18.06 35.73
N SER A 70 1.75 18.64 34.71
CA SER A 70 3.06 19.24 34.92
C SER A 70 2.94 20.44 35.88
N LEU A 71 3.87 20.56 36.82
CA LEU A 71 3.98 21.73 37.66
C LEU A 71 4.24 23.03 36.88
N PHE A 72 4.59 22.90 35.59
CA PHE A 72 4.91 24.00 34.70
C PHE A 72 3.85 24.22 33.61
N ASP A 73 2.63 23.70 33.76
CA ASP A 73 1.53 23.80 32.77
C ASP A 73 1.88 23.31 31.35
N ASP A 74 2.80 22.36 31.24
CA ASP A 74 3.24 21.82 29.96
C ASP A 74 2.12 20.99 29.28
N LYS A 75 1.60 21.48 28.19
CA LYS A 75 0.64 20.76 27.34
C LYS A 75 1.37 19.70 26.53
N LYS A 76 0.81 18.48 26.46
CA LYS A 76 1.41 17.36 25.73
C LYS A 76 0.52 16.93 24.57
N ILE A 77 1.16 16.56 23.45
CA ILE A 77 0.53 15.78 22.40
C ILE A 77 1.23 14.44 22.31
N ILE A 78 0.48 13.35 22.51
CA ILE A 78 1.01 11.99 22.62
C ILE A 78 0.59 11.22 21.39
N THR A 79 1.55 10.68 20.65
CA THR A 79 1.30 9.78 19.53
C THR A 79 1.42 8.32 19.97
N LEU A 80 0.40 7.52 19.72
CA LEU A 80 0.35 6.10 19.98
C LEU A 80 0.36 5.34 18.63
N ASN A 81 1.48 4.72 18.32
CA ASN A 81 1.63 3.87 17.14
C ASN A 81 1.29 2.43 17.52
N ILE A 82 0.09 1.97 17.21
CA ILE A 82 -0.33 0.60 17.51
C ILE A 82 0.15 -0.31 16.39
N VAL A 83 1.07 -1.22 16.71
CA VAL A 83 1.65 -2.18 15.75
C VAL A 83 0.97 -3.55 15.82
N SER A 84 0.23 -3.83 16.90
CA SER A 84 -0.59 -5.04 17.02
C SER A 84 -1.79 -5.03 16.09
N ASN A 85 -2.27 -6.22 15.69
CA ASN A 85 -3.43 -6.37 14.80
C ASN A 85 -4.75 -5.85 15.39
N SER A 86 -4.79 -5.64 16.70
CA SER A 86 -5.97 -5.12 17.42
C SER A 86 -5.52 -4.19 18.55
N ILE A 87 -6.40 -3.27 18.92
CA ILE A 87 -6.12 -2.37 20.05
C ILE A 87 -6.15 -3.20 21.35
N PRO A 88 -5.08 -3.16 22.17
CA PRO A 88 -5.04 -3.81 23.48
C PRO A 88 -6.22 -3.42 24.37
N LYS A 89 -6.62 -4.33 25.29
CA LYS A 89 -7.85 -4.15 26.06
C LYS A 89 -7.80 -2.96 27.01
N ASN A 90 -6.71 -2.83 27.76
CA ASN A 90 -6.55 -1.73 28.73
C ASN A 90 -6.39 -0.40 28.00
N LEU A 91 -5.71 -0.40 26.84
CA LEU A 91 -5.58 0.76 26.00
C LEU A 91 -6.94 1.25 25.46
N LYS A 92 -7.90 0.35 25.14
CA LYS A 92 -9.26 0.77 24.76
C LYS A 92 -9.94 1.53 25.89
N VAL A 93 -9.84 1.03 27.14
CA VAL A 93 -10.42 1.69 28.31
C VAL A 93 -9.79 3.07 28.51
N PHE A 94 -8.47 3.17 28.39
CA PHE A 94 -7.77 4.45 28.44
C PHE A 94 -8.27 5.44 27.37
N ILE A 95 -8.40 5.01 26.11
CA ILE A 95 -8.89 5.85 25.02
C ILE A 95 -10.32 6.34 25.28
N GLU A 96 -11.20 5.48 25.78
CA GLU A 96 -12.57 5.86 26.16
C GLU A 96 -12.57 6.90 27.29
N THR A 97 -11.67 6.76 28.26
CA THR A 97 -11.50 7.72 29.34
C THR A 97 -11.00 9.08 28.84
N VAL A 98 -10.05 9.09 27.91
CA VAL A 98 -9.52 10.31 27.27
C VAL A 98 -10.61 11.09 26.56
N VAL A 99 -11.48 10.41 25.85
CA VAL A 99 -12.56 11.02 25.06
C VAL A 99 -13.64 11.63 25.96
N THR A 100 -13.86 11.06 27.14
CA THR A 100 -14.86 11.57 28.09
C THR A 100 -14.33 12.67 29.00
N ASN A 101 -13.04 12.65 29.34
CA ASN A 101 -12.43 13.59 30.25
C ASN A 101 -11.82 14.79 29.49
N LYS A 102 -12.26 15.99 29.80
CA LYS A 102 -11.66 17.22 29.27
C LYS A 102 -10.29 17.42 29.94
N ASN A 103 -9.22 17.18 29.17
CA ASN A 103 -7.84 17.46 29.54
C ASN A 103 -7.22 18.43 28.53
N GLN A 104 -6.17 19.16 28.95
CA GLN A 104 -5.42 20.02 28.02
C GLN A 104 -4.51 19.22 27.07
N ASN A 105 -4.15 17.98 27.40
CA ASN A 105 -3.33 17.11 26.57
C ASN A 105 -4.13 16.55 25.36
N ARG A 106 -3.41 16.17 24.31
CA ARG A 106 -3.98 15.66 23.05
C ARG A 106 -3.37 14.31 22.71
N ILE A 107 -4.13 13.49 21.98
CA ILE A 107 -3.67 12.18 21.54
C ILE A 107 -3.86 12.01 20.05
N ILE A 108 -2.85 11.42 19.40
CA ILE A 108 -2.92 10.88 18.05
C ILE A 108 -2.78 9.37 18.17
N ILE A 109 -3.73 8.62 17.65
CA ILE A 109 -3.66 7.16 17.55
C ILE A 109 -3.49 6.79 16.10
N LYS A 110 -2.48 5.95 15.81
CA LYS A 110 -2.24 5.38 14.49
C LYS A 110 -2.38 3.87 14.54
N LEU A 111 -3.20 3.34 13.65
CA LEU A 111 -3.53 1.92 13.59
C LEU A 111 -3.67 1.50 12.13
N ASP A 112 -3.17 0.31 11.79
CA ASP A 112 -3.37 -0.27 10.48
C ASP A 112 -4.86 -0.57 10.20
N ARG A 113 -5.17 -0.92 8.96
CA ARG A 113 -6.54 -1.19 8.54
C ARG A 113 -7.18 -2.28 9.39
N GLN A 114 -8.32 -1.95 9.98
CA GLN A 114 -9.13 -2.88 10.75
C GLN A 114 -10.18 -3.58 9.88
N SER A 115 -10.71 -4.69 10.39
CA SER A 115 -11.81 -5.41 9.74
C SER A 115 -13.08 -4.55 9.64
N SER A 116 -13.96 -4.88 8.68
CA SER A 116 -15.25 -4.16 8.53
C SER A 116 -16.12 -4.24 9.80
N SER A 117 -15.99 -5.32 10.58
CA SER A 117 -16.71 -5.50 11.85
C SER A 117 -16.26 -4.51 12.93
N PHE A 118 -15.05 -3.97 12.85
CA PHE A 118 -14.55 -2.97 13.80
C PHE A 118 -15.45 -1.73 13.86
N LYS A 119 -15.99 -1.29 12.73
CA LYS A 119 -16.91 -0.15 12.64
C LYS A 119 -18.23 -0.36 13.39
N ASN A 120 -18.62 -1.60 13.61
CA ASN A 120 -19.85 -1.96 14.31
C ASN A 120 -19.68 -2.06 15.83
N THR A 121 -18.43 -1.99 16.32
CA THR A 121 -18.15 -2.10 17.77
C THR A 121 -18.64 -0.88 18.53
N LYS A 122 -18.99 -1.08 19.81
CA LYS A 122 -19.37 0.00 20.72
C LYS A 122 -18.23 1.01 20.87
N PHE A 123 -16.99 0.51 20.94
CA PHE A 123 -15.78 1.33 21.03
C PHE A 123 -15.68 2.29 19.83
N TYR A 124 -15.79 1.79 18.59
CA TYR A 124 -15.69 2.64 17.40
C TYR A 124 -16.79 3.72 17.39
N LYS A 125 -18.02 3.36 17.71
CA LYS A 125 -19.16 4.30 17.78
C LYS A 125 -18.90 5.38 18.82
N HIS A 126 -18.36 5.02 19.99
CA HIS A 126 -18.07 5.94 21.06
C HIS A 126 -16.98 6.95 20.67
N ILE A 127 -15.84 6.47 20.12
CA ILE A 127 -14.75 7.36 19.68
C ILE A 127 -15.16 8.21 18.49
N SER A 128 -15.98 7.72 17.56
CA SER A 128 -16.36 8.47 16.36
C SER A 128 -17.23 9.69 16.65
N SER A 129 -18.03 9.67 17.70
CA SER A 129 -18.87 10.81 18.10
C SER A 129 -18.09 11.92 18.83
N ASN A 130 -16.98 11.57 19.50
CA ASN A 130 -16.27 12.47 20.39
C ASN A 130 -14.82 12.80 19.97
N SER A 131 -14.39 12.34 18.80
CA SER A 131 -13.04 12.56 18.27
C SER A 131 -13.02 12.90 16.77
N CYS A 132 -11.84 13.23 16.25
CA CYS A 132 -11.58 13.28 14.82
C CYS A 132 -11.05 11.92 14.36
N LEU A 133 -11.92 11.14 13.72
CA LEU A 133 -11.61 9.82 13.19
C LEU A 133 -11.30 9.94 11.70
N ILE A 134 -10.10 9.52 11.31
CA ILE A 134 -9.58 9.65 9.95
C ILE A 134 -9.41 8.26 9.35
N GLU A 135 -10.22 7.98 8.32
CA GLU A 135 -10.14 6.71 7.60
C GLU A 135 -9.24 6.87 6.38
N LEU A 136 -8.21 6.05 6.30
CA LEU A 136 -7.27 6.05 5.18
C LEU A 136 -7.53 4.90 4.23
N TYR A 137 -7.49 5.24 2.95
CA TYR A 137 -7.55 4.31 1.82
C TYR A 137 -6.44 4.66 0.84
N GLU A 138 -6.03 3.70 0.04
CA GLU A 138 -5.12 3.97 -1.06
C GLU A 138 -5.69 5.06 -1.98
N LEU A 139 -4.88 6.06 -2.25
CA LEU A 139 -5.23 7.10 -3.21
C LEU A 139 -5.18 6.51 -4.63
N LYS A 140 -6.24 6.78 -5.43
CA LYS A 140 -6.35 6.27 -6.81
C LYS A 140 -6.90 7.33 -7.75
N GLY A 141 -6.55 7.22 -9.04
CA GLY A 141 -7.03 8.11 -10.09
C GLY A 141 -6.79 9.58 -9.77
N LYS A 142 -7.77 10.43 -10.01
CA LYS A 142 -7.68 11.89 -9.80
C LYS A 142 -7.23 12.31 -8.41
N LEU A 143 -7.52 11.50 -7.37
CA LEU A 143 -7.10 11.81 -6.01
C LEU A 143 -5.59 11.61 -5.82
N LEU A 144 -5.05 10.56 -6.43
CA LEU A 144 -3.60 10.32 -6.45
C LEU A 144 -2.89 11.43 -7.24
N GLU A 145 -3.40 11.79 -8.41
CA GLU A 145 -2.86 12.90 -9.23
C GLU A 145 -2.79 14.22 -8.42
N GLN A 146 -3.89 14.62 -7.79
CA GLN A 146 -3.93 15.83 -6.97
C GLN A 146 -2.95 15.77 -5.80
N TRP A 147 -2.80 14.62 -5.17
CA TRP A 147 -1.85 14.43 -4.10
C TRP A 147 -0.40 14.57 -4.61
N VAL A 148 -0.07 13.96 -5.76
CA VAL A 148 1.25 14.07 -6.40
C VAL A 148 1.56 15.52 -6.75
N ILE A 149 0.62 16.23 -7.38
CA ILE A 149 0.75 17.66 -7.69
C ILE A 149 1.06 18.47 -6.42
N ASN A 150 0.33 18.24 -5.34
CA ASN A 150 0.57 18.93 -4.08
C ASN A 150 1.96 18.59 -3.50
N LYS A 151 2.40 17.34 -3.62
CA LYS A 151 3.76 16.95 -3.20
C LYS A 151 4.84 17.64 -4.01
N CYS A 152 4.69 17.73 -5.33
CA CYS A 152 5.62 18.47 -6.19
C CYS A 152 5.70 19.94 -5.79
N LYS A 153 4.55 20.59 -5.54
CA LYS A 153 4.49 22.00 -5.08
C LYS A 153 5.22 22.22 -3.76
N ILE A 154 4.97 21.36 -2.76
CA ILE A 154 5.61 21.45 -1.43
C ILE A 154 7.13 21.30 -1.55
N ASN A 155 7.59 20.39 -2.43
CA ASN A 155 9.00 20.12 -2.65
C ASN A 155 9.65 21.03 -3.74
N LYS A 156 8.91 22.03 -4.25
CA LYS A 156 9.37 23.01 -5.26
C LYS A 156 9.88 22.37 -6.56
N ILE A 157 9.30 21.24 -6.94
CA ILE A 157 9.63 20.54 -8.18
C ILE A 157 8.76 21.10 -9.31
N SER A 158 9.38 21.45 -10.43
CA SER A 158 8.67 21.79 -11.68
C SER A 158 8.01 20.53 -12.24
N TYR A 159 6.80 20.64 -12.71
CA TYR A 159 6.03 19.53 -13.27
C TYR A 159 5.08 20.04 -14.36
N ASP A 160 4.79 19.15 -15.31
CA ASP A 160 3.69 19.23 -16.25
C ASP A 160 2.80 17.98 -16.13
N ASP A 161 1.73 17.90 -16.90
CA ASP A 161 0.78 16.78 -16.84
C ASP A 161 1.43 15.47 -17.27
N GLN A 162 2.36 15.51 -18.21
CA GLN A 162 3.09 14.33 -18.68
C GLN A 162 4.03 13.80 -17.58
N PHE A 163 4.73 14.69 -16.90
CA PHE A 163 5.56 14.33 -15.75
C PHE A 163 4.75 13.65 -14.64
N ILE A 164 3.59 14.21 -14.28
CA ILE A 164 2.71 13.64 -13.25
C ILE A 164 2.23 12.24 -13.66
N SER A 165 1.77 12.09 -14.90
CA SER A 165 1.31 10.80 -15.43
C SER A 165 2.42 9.75 -15.43
N ASN A 166 3.60 10.10 -15.91
CA ASN A 166 4.78 9.23 -15.92
C ASN A 166 5.20 8.84 -14.50
N LEU A 167 5.23 9.81 -13.57
CA LEU A 167 5.61 9.56 -12.18
C LEU A 167 4.66 8.56 -11.51
N ILE A 168 3.35 8.68 -11.76
CA ILE A 168 2.33 7.76 -11.23
C ILE A 168 2.48 6.37 -11.86
N GLU A 169 2.63 6.30 -13.17
CA GLU A 169 2.75 5.04 -13.90
C GLU A 169 4.02 4.27 -13.52
N LEU A 170 5.17 4.94 -13.52
CA LEU A 170 6.46 4.35 -13.18
C LEU A 170 6.54 3.85 -11.73
N ASN A 171 5.74 4.43 -10.84
CA ASN A 171 5.64 4.01 -9.45
C ASN A 171 4.40 3.14 -9.16
N PHE A 172 3.73 2.61 -10.18
CA PHE A 172 2.58 1.68 -10.04
C PHE A 172 1.48 2.16 -9.09
N ASN A 173 1.17 3.45 -9.12
CA ASN A 173 0.22 4.09 -8.20
C ASN A 173 0.60 3.96 -6.71
N ASN A 174 1.84 3.58 -6.39
CA ASN A 174 2.31 3.41 -5.02
C ASN A 174 2.71 4.75 -4.42
N SER A 175 1.92 5.26 -3.47
CA SER A 175 2.14 6.57 -2.86
C SER A 175 3.48 6.68 -2.11
N LEU A 176 3.99 5.59 -1.52
CA LEU A 176 5.29 5.59 -0.85
C LEU A 176 6.44 5.74 -1.86
N SER A 177 6.42 4.96 -2.93
CA SER A 177 7.42 5.02 -4.00
C SER A 177 7.43 6.41 -4.65
N ILE A 178 6.24 6.95 -4.96
CA ILE A 178 6.07 8.31 -5.49
C ILE A 178 6.69 9.35 -4.53
N SER A 179 6.40 9.26 -3.22
CA SER A 179 6.98 10.17 -2.24
C SER A 179 8.50 10.11 -2.21
N GLN A 180 9.07 8.91 -2.29
CA GLN A 180 10.52 8.71 -2.31
C GLN A 180 11.15 9.32 -3.58
N THR A 181 10.54 9.09 -4.75
CA THR A 181 11.01 9.66 -6.01
C THR A 181 10.95 11.20 -5.98
N ILE A 182 9.86 11.79 -5.49
CA ILE A 182 9.73 13.24 -5.34
C ILE A 182 10.80 13.78 -4.39
N TYR A 183 11.03 13.12 -3.25
CA TYR A 183 12.03 13.53 -2.28
C TYR A 183 13.44 13.48 -2.88
N GLN A 184 13.81 12.38 -3.54
CA GLN A 184 15.10 12.26 -4.23
C GLN A 184 15.29 13.36 -5.26
N LYS A 185 14.25 13.67 -6.06
CA LYS A 185 14.31 14.76 -7.03
C LYS A 185 14.48 16.13 -6.36
N SER A 186 13.89 16.35 -5.20
CA SER A 186 14.04 17.63 -4.49
C SER A 186 15.46 17.87 -3.95
N LEU A 187 16.26 16.80 -3.82
CA LEU A 187 17.66 16.88 -3.39
C LEU A 187 18.64 17.07 -4.54
N MET A 188 18.18 16.92 -5.78
CA MET A 188 19.00 17.07 -6.99
C MET A 188 18.73 18.43 -7.63
N ASP A 189 19.74 19.30 -7.68
CA ASP A 189 19.64 20.64 -8.29
C ASP A 189 19.51 20.59 -9.82
N VAL A 190 19.88 19.47 -10.45
CA VAL A 190 19.80 19.25 -11.90
C VAL A 190 19.23 17.88 -12.16
N ILE A 191 18.06 17.82 -12.80
CA ILE A 191 17.39 16.56 -13.13
C ILE A 191 17.43 16.37 -14.63
N ASP A 192 18.17 15.36 -15.09
CA ASP A 192 18.03 14.82 -16.42
C ASP A 192 16.76 13.94 -16.44
N GLU A 193 15.84 14.18 -17.41
CA GLU A 193 14.58 13.40 -17.55
C GLU A 193 14.84 11.90 -17.66
N ARG A 194 16.06 11.50 -17.97
CA ARG A 194 16.50 10.11 -18.05
C ARG A 194 16.65 9.42 -16.68
N ASP A 195 16.86 10.16 -15.60
CA ASP A 195 17.04 9.60 -14.26
C ASP A 195 15.73 9.16 -13.57
N THR A 196 14.58 9.46 -14.19
CA THR A 196 13.27 9.04 -13.67
C THR A 196 12.93 7.60 -13.96
N VAL A 197 13.70 6.93 -14.81
CA VAL A 197 13.34 5.63 -15.40
C VAL A 197 13.77 4.42 -14.55
N GLU A 198 14.74 4.56 -13.64
CA GLU A 198 15.39 3.38 -13.04
C GLU A 198 14.96 2.98 -11.62
N ASN A 199 14.11 3.75 -10.94
CA ASN A 199 13.69 3.42 -9.57
C ASN A 199 12.32 2.78 -9.42
N SER A 200 11.69 2.34 -10.49
CA SER A 200 10.44 1.56 -10.40
C SER A 200 10.77 0.13 -9.95
N LYS A 201 10.56 -0.16 -8.69
CA LYS A 201 10.65 -1.53 -8.16
C LYS A 201 9.43 -2.31 -8.65
N TYR A 202 9.62 -3.17 -9.64
CA TYR A 202 8.63 -4.17 -10.01
C TYR A 202 8.57 -5.25 -8.93
N GLY A 203 7.35 -5.69 -8.60
CA GLY A 203 7.14 -6.86 -7.78
C GLY A 203 6.77 -8.08 -8.64
N GLU A 204 6.80 -9.27 -8.05
CA GLU A 204 6.45 -10.51 -8.74
C GLU A 204 5.00 -10.52 -9.24
N TYR A 205 4.09 -9.84 -8.53
CA TYR A 205 2.68 -9.70 -8.93
C TYR A 205 2.48 -8.83 -10.18
N ASP A 206 3.44 -7.97 -10.52
CA ASP A 206 3.37 -7.19 -11.76
C ASP A 206 3.50 -8.07 -13.00
N LEU A 207 4.20 -9.22 -12.89
CA LEU A 207 4.22 -10.24 -13.96
C LEU A 207 2.83 -10.84 -14.19
N VAL A 208 2.04 -11.04 -13.15
CA VAL A 208 0.65 -11.52 -13.27
C VAL A 208 -0.18 -10.53 -14.09
N ASP A 209 -0.06 -9.25 -13.81
CA ASP A 209 -0.80 -8.22 -14.57
C ASP A 209 -0.40 -8.19 -16.03
N THR A 210 0.87 -8.36 -16.36
CA THR A 210 1.33 -8.45 -17.75
C THR A 210 0.86 -9.72 -18.44
N LEU A 211 0.83 -10.86 -17.73
CA LEU A 211 0.27 -12.11 -18.24
C LEU A 211 -1.22 -11.94 -18.55
N LEU A 212 -2.03 -11.40 -17.64
CA LEU A 212 -3.46 -11.19 -17.85
C LEU A 212 -3.74 -10.21 -19.01
N ASN A 213 -2.85 -9.26 -19.25
CA ASN A 213 -2.97 -8.30 -20.35
C ASN A 213 -2.33 -8.81 -21.66
N LYS A 214 -1.61 -9.92 -21.65
CA LYS A 214 -0.83 -10.47 -22.78
C LYS A 214 0.21 -9.47 -23.29
N ASP A 215 0.83 -8.69 -22.38
CA ASP A 215 1.84 -7.67 -22.71
C ASP A 215 3.25 -8.25 -22.50
N TYR A 216 3.78 -8.89 -23.55
CA TYR A 216 5.08 -9.55 -23.48
C TYR A 216 6.26 -8.59 -23.30
N LEU A 217 6.22 -7.40 -23.92
CA LEU A 217 7.33 -6.45 -23.78
C LEU A 217 7.48 -5.97 -22.34
N LYS A 218 6.36 -5.66 -21.70
CA LYS A 218 6.34 -5.29 -20.30
C LYS A 218 6.70 -6.47 -19.39
N PHE A 219 6.24 -7.68 -19.71
CA PHE A 219 6.62 -8.91 -19.02
C PHE A 219 8.13 -9.10 -19.04
N LEU A 220 8.78 -9.00 -20.20
CA LEU A 220 10.23 -9.17 -20.33
C LEU A 220 11.01 -8.11 -19.54
N LYS A 221 10.56 -6.86 -19.56
CA LYS A 221 11.16 -5.78 -18.77
C LYS A 221 11.13 -6.07 -17.27
N ILE A 222 9.97 -6.52 -16.77
CA ILE A 222 9.79 -6.87 -15.35
C ILE A 222 10.61 -8.11 -14.99
N SER A 223 10.60 -9.14 -15.84
CA SER A 223 11.37 -10.37 -15.65
C SER A 223 12.87 -10.08 -15.51
N ASN A 224 13.42 -9.27 -16.41
CA ASN A 224 14.84 -8.86 -16.38
C ASN A 224 15.16 -8.06 -15.10
N TYR A 225 14.28 -7.18 -14.66
CA TYR A 225 14.44 -6.46 -13.40
C TYR A 225 14.46 -7.43 -12.20
N LEU A 226 13.48 -8.34 -12.10
CA LEU A 226 13.40 -9.31 -11.02
C LEU A 226 14.63 -10.24 -10.99
N GLN A 227 15.15 -10.60 -12.17
CA GLN A 227 16.42 -11.32 -12.30
C GLN A 227 17.59 -10.51 -11.73
N SER A 228 17.67 -9.22 -12.06
CA SER A 228 18.78 -8.34 -11.61
C SER A 228 18.83 -8.14 -10.09
N ILE A 229 17.67 -8.20 -9.42
CA ILE A 229 17.56 -8.12 -7.95
C ILE A 229 17.58 -9.49 -7.26
N ASN A 230 17.87 -10.56 -8.00
CA ASN A 230 17.88 -11.94 -7.51
C ASN A 230 16.58 -12.40 -6.84
N SER A 231 15.41 -11.96 -7.38
CA SER A 231 14.12 -12.48 -6.93
C SER A 231 14.05 -14.00 -7.10
N PRO A 232 13.41 -14.74 -6.15
CA PRO A 232 13.35 -16.19 -6.19
C PRO A 232 12.48 -16.68 -7.36
N LEU A 233 13.13 -17.17 -8.42
CA LEU A 233 12.46 -17.64 -9.64
C LEU A 233 11.44 -18.75 -9.36
N THR A 234 11.70 -19.62 -8.38
CA THR A 234 10.77 -20.69 -7.97
C THR A 234 9.43 -20.14 -7.47
N TYR A 235 9.45 -19.03 -6.75
CA TYR A 235 8.23 -18.36 -6.30
C TYR A 235 7.45 -17.73 -7.47
N ILE A 236 8.16 -17.12 -8.40
CA ILE A 236 7.57 -16.52 -9.61
C ILE A 236 6.91 -17.61 -10.47
N ILE A 237 7.59 -18.73 -10.67
CA ILE A 237 7.06 -19.90 -11.37
C ILE A 237 5.78 -20.40 -10.71
N PHE A 238 5.77 -20.56 -9.39
CA PHE A 238 4.59 -20.98 -8.63
C PHE A 238 3.42 -20.01 -8.81
N LEU A 239 3.70 -18.71 -8.70
CA LEU A 239 2.69 -17.66 -8.86
C LEU A 239 2.06 -17.71 -10.25
N LEU A 240 2.87 -17.70 -11.32
CA LEU A 240 2.38 -17.70 -12.69
C LEU A 240 1.72 -19.02 -13.09
N ASN A 241 2.18 -20.16 -12.55
CA ASN A 241 1.50 -21.45 -12.73
C ASN A 241 0.07 -21.40 -12.19
N SER A 242 -0.13 -20.86 -10.99
CA SER A 242 -1.47 -20.70 -10.40
C SER A 242 -2.39 -19.82 -11.26
N GLU A 243 -1.85 -18.79 -11.88
CA GLU A 243 -2.62 -17.90 -12.74
C GLU A 243 -2.97 -18.53 -14.10
N LEU A 244 -2.02 -19.24 -14.71
CA LEU A 244 -2.28 -20.02 -15.95
C LEU A 244 -3.33 -21.10 -15.72
N GLU A 245 -3.30 -21.77 -14.56
CA GLU A 245 -4.30 -22.77 -14.18
C GLU A 245 -5.69 -22.14 -14.05
N LYS A 246 -5.82 -20.97 -13.43
CA LYS A 246 -7.09 -20.25 -13.35
C LYS A 246 -7.62 -19.89 -14.74
N LEU A 247 -6.76 -19.37 -15.63
CA LEU A 247 -7.15 -19.03 -17.01
C LEU A 247 -7.63 -20.27 -17.77
N TYR A 248 -6.91 -21.40 -17.63
CA TYR A 248 -7.28 -22.66 -18.26
C TYR A 248 -8.62 -23.18 -17.73
N LEU A 249 -8.84 -23.20 -16.41
CA LEU A 249 -10.08 -23.65 -15.79
C LEU A 249 -11.28 -22.79 -16.20
N ILE A 250 -11.13 -21.49 -16.38
CA ILE A 250 -12.19 -20.60 -16.87
C ILE A 250 -12.67 -21.04 -18.26
N GLN A 251 -11.75 -21.47 -19.14
CA GLN A 251 -12.12 -21.94 -20.48
C GLN A 251 -12.76 -23.34 -20.47
N GLN A 252 -12.33 -24.21 -19.57
CA GLN A 252 -12.79 -25.60 -19.55
C GLN A 252 -14.12 -25.82 -18.86
N SER A 253 -14.50 -24.98 -17.87
CA SER A 253 -15.55 -25.42 -16.97
C SER A 253 -16.86 -24.66 -17.02
N LYS A 254 -17.92 -25.44 -17.28
CA LYS A 254 -19.27 -25.11 -16.84
C LYS A 254 -19.47 -25.42 -15.33
N ASN A 255 -18.69 -26.35 -14.72
CA ASN A 255 -18.97 -26.88 -13.38
C ASN A 255 -17.87 -26.68 -12.33
N ASN A 256 -16.61 -26.39 -12.69
CA ASN A 256 -15.49 -26.18 -11.74
C ASN A 256 -14.83 -24.83 -11.99
N LYS A 257 -15.49 -23.75 -11.58
CA LYS A 257 -14.89 -22.41 -11.69
C LYS A 257 -13.85 -22.19 -10.58
N PRO A 258 -12.65 -21.68 -10.92
CA PRO A 258 -11.67 -21.33 -9.91
C PRO A 258 -12.21 -20.21 -9.00
N PHE A 259 -11.75 -20.19 -7.76
CA PHE A 259 -12.08 -19.08 -6.87
C PHE A 259 -11.38 -17.81 -7.34
N ILE A 260 -12.17 -16.85 -7.80
CA ILE A 260 -11.72 -15.51 -8.20
C ILE A 260 -12.61 -14.49 -7.49
N PRO A 261 -12.03 -13.52 -6.75
CA PRO A 261 -12.80 -12.45 -6.14
C PRO A 261 -13.71 -11.75 -7.16
N GLN A 262 -14.95 -11.42 -6.76
CA GLN A 262 -15.97 -10.90 -7.67
C GLN A 262 -15.50 -9.67 -8.48
N PHE A 263 -14.73 -8.78 -7.87
CA PHE A 263 -14.20 -7.59 -8.52
C PHE A 263 -13.12 -7.87 -9.58
N LEU A 264 -12.53 -9.07 -9.61
CA LEU A 264 -11.53 -9.51 -10.59
C LEU A 264 -12.11 -10.41 -11.69
N GLN A 265 -13.34 -10.93 -11.53
CA GLN A 265 -13.93 -11.89 -12.46
C GLN A 265 -13.95 -11.39 -13.91
N THR A 266 -14.34 -10.13 -14.12
CA THR A 266 -14.36 -9.53 -15.47
C THR A 266 -12.95 -9.48 -16.06
N LYS A 267 -11.92 -9.11 -15.28
CA LYS A 267 -10.53 -9.05 -15.71
C LYS A 267 -10.04 -10.44 -16.17
N TYR A 268 -10.31 -11.49 -15.39
CA TYR A 268 -9.91 -12.85 -15.71
C TYR A 268 -10.68 -13.45 -16.89
N ASN A 269 -11.96 -13.16 -17.05
CA ASN A 269 -12.75 -13.60 -18.20
C ASN A 269 -12.20 -12.98 -19.50
N VAL A 270 -11.89 -11.68 -19.49
CA VAL A 270 -11.25 -11.02 -20.65
C VAL A 270 -9.84 -11.56 -20.89
N ALA A 271 -9.06 -11.81 -19.82
CA ALA A 271 -7.72 -12.37 -19.95
C ALA A 271 -7.76 -13.78 -20.56
N SER A 272 -8.67 -14.65 -20.11
CA SER A 272 -8.78 -16.02 -20.62
C SER A 272 -9.10 -16.07 -22.11
N SER A 273 -9.91 -15.14 -22.63
CA SER A 273 -10.23 -15.07 -24.06
C SER A 273 -9.05 -14.67 -24.98
N ARG A 274 -7.96 -14.13 -24.40
CA ARG A 274 -6.74 -13.76 -25.14
C ARG A 274 -5.84 -14.95 -25.46
N TYR A 275 -6.10 -16.11 -24.88
CA TYR A 275 -5.30 -17.32 -24.99
C TYR A 275 -6.14 -18.44 -25.60
N THR A 276 -5.50 -19.36 -26.34
CA THR A 276 -6.15 -20.61 -26.77
C THR A 276 -6.00 -21.67 -25.67
N THR A 277 -6.95 -22.59 -25.58
CA THR A 277 -6.91 -23.70 -24.61
C THR A 277 -5.64 -24.53 -24.78
N ASP A 278 -5.23 -24.79 -26.02
CA ASP A 278 -4.01 -25.55 -26.31
C ASP A 278 -2.75 -24.82 -25.88
N SER A 279 -2.70 -23.48 -26.06
CA SER A 279 -1.55 -22.68 -25.60
C SER A 279 -1.44 -22.70 -24.07
N LEU A 280 -2.56 -22.59 -23.34
CA LEU A 280 -2.57 -22.68 -21.88
C LEU A 280 -2.17 -24.06 -21.37
N LEU A 281 -2.67 -25.13 -22.01
CA LEU A 281 -2.31 -26.50 -21.64
C LEU A 281 -0.83 -26.78 -21.88
N ASN A 282 -0.28 -26.34 -23.01
CA ASN A 282 1.14 -26.45 -23.32
C ASN A 282 2.00 -25.62 -22.34
N ALA A 283 1.53 -24.42 -21.97
CA ALA A 283 2.16 -23.58 -20.98
C ALA A 283 2.26 -24.29 -19.61
N LEU A 284 1.15 -24.86 -19.13
CA LEU A 284 1.09 -25.60 -17.87
C LEU A 284 2.03 -26.82 -17.87
N LYS A 285 2.10 -27.57 -18.97
CA LYS A 285 3.04 -28.70 -19.09
C LYS A 285 4.51 -28.26 -19.02
N ASN A 286 4.84 -27.13 -19.65
CA ASN A 286 6.22 -26.67 -19.72
C ASN A 286 6.65 -25.93 -18.44
N ILE A 287 5.73 -25.21 -17.77
CA ILE A 287 6.06 -24.54 -16.50
C ILE A 287 6.38 -25.55 -15.39
N VAL A 288 5.74 -26.73 -15.39
CA VAL A 288 6.06 -27.81 -14.46
C VAL A 288 7.48 -28.34 -14.69
N LYS A 289 7.89 -28.49 -15.95
CA LYS A 289 9.27 -28.89 -16.29
C LYS A 289 10.27 -27.83 -15.83
N LEU A 290 9.93 -26.57 -16.01
CA LEU A 290 10.76 -25.44 -15.57
C LEU A 290 10.88 -25.38 -14.05
N ASP A 291 9.80 -25.64 -13.31
CA ASP A 291 9.83 -25.71 -11.83
C ASP A 291 10.77 -26.80 -11.34
N ILE A 292 10.66 -28.01 -11.92
CA ILE A 292 11.57 -29.12 -11.60
C ILE A 292 13.03 -28.74 -11.88
N ASN A 293 13.31 -28.19 -13.04
CA ASN A 293 14.66 -27.78 -13.42
C ASN A 293 15.22 -26.68 -12.52
N SER A 294 14.41 -25.71 -12.11
CA SER A 294 14.83 -24.62 -11.24
C SER A 294 15.19 -25.09 -9.82
N LYS A 295 14.54 -26.16 -9.33
CA LYS A 295 14.76 -26.74 -8.01
C LYS A 295 15.97 -27.67 -7.96
N TYR A 296 16.20 -28.46 -9.02
CA TYR A 296 17.24 -29.50 -9.01
C TYR A 296 18.53 -29.10 -9.73
N ASN A 297 18.49 -28.11 -10.62
CA ASN A 297 19.63 -27.65 -11.41
C ASN A 297 20.09 -26.22 -11.06
N SER A 298 20.18 -25.91 -9.78
CA SER A 298 20.51 -24.57 -9.27
C SER A 298 21.87 -23.98 -9.73
N LYS A 299 22.71 -24.78 -10.39
CA LYS A 299 24.01 -24.36 -10.94
C LYS A 299 23.96 -23.85 -12.38
N ASN A 300 22.83 -23.96 -13.08
CA ASN A 300 22.73 -23.52 -14.47
C ASN A 300 22.12 -22.13 -14.56
N SER A 301 22.92 -21.17 -15.05
CA SER A 301 22.58 -19.78 -15.35
C SER A 301 21.44 -19.60 -16.36
N ASN A 302 20.88 -20.69 -16.92
CA ASN A 302 19.88 -20.65 -18.00
C ASN A 302 18.41 -20.69 -17.53
N SER A 303 18.13 -20.78 -16.22
CA SER A 303 16.74 -20.91 -15.75
C SER A 303 15.86 -19.69 -16.11
N TRP A 304 16.40 -18.49 -15.99
CA TRP A 304 15.71 -17.27 -16.37
C TRP A 304 15.52 -17.14 -17.89
N ALA A 305 16.50 -17.56 -18.69
CA ALA A 305 16.36 -17.58 -20.14
C ALA A 305 15.23 -18.53 -20.57
N SER A 306 15.23 -19.77 -20.03
CA SER A 306 14.16 -20.74 -20.29
C SER A 306 12.79 -20.27 -19.82
N PHE A 307 12.74 -19.52 -18.71
CA PHE A 307 11.53 -18.87 -18.24
C PHE A 307 11.01 -17.80 -19.24
N ASN A 308 11.88 -16.90 -19.67
CA ASN A 308 11.52 -15.86 -20.64
C ASN A 308 11.11 -16.46 -21.99
N ASP A 309 11.79 -17.52 -22.48
CA ASP A 309 11.45 -18.21 -23.71
C ASP A 309 10.06 -18.86 -23.63
N LEU A 310 9.72 -19.52 -22.52
CA LEU A 310 8.40 -20.08 -22.31
C LEU A 310 7.31 -19.03 -22.43
N PHE A 311 7.45 -17.90 -21.74
CA PHE A 311 6.45 -16.83 -21.77
C PHE A 311 6.44 -16.08 -23.10
N SER A 312 7.56 -16.00 -23.81
CA SER A 312 7.62 -15.52 -25.20
C SER A 312 6.67 -16.31 -26.09
N ILE A 313 6.73 -17.64 -26.04
CA ILE A 313 5.88 -18.53 -26.84
C ILE A 313 4.39 -18.35 -26.48
N ILE A 314 4.08 -18.29 -25.17
CA ILE A 314 2.70 -18.19 -24.68
C ILE A 314 2.05 -16.85 -25.07
N MET A 315 2.80 -15.77 -24.96
CA MET A 315 2.28 -14.42 -25.13
C MET A 315 2.40 -13.89 -26.56
N SER A 316 3.29 -14.44 -27.41
CA SER A 316 3.47 -14.03 -28.81
C SER A 316 2.50 -14.73 -29.79
N ASN A 317 1.91 -15.87 -29.43
CA ASN A 317 0.94 -16.53 -30.29
C ASN A 317 -0.28 -15.63 -30.54
N ASN A 318 -0.24 -14.91 -31.64
CA ASN A 318 -1.39 -14.17 -32.14
C ASN A 318 -2.51 -15.18 -32.43
N THR A 319 -3.69 -14.92 -31.93
CA THR A 319 -4.93 -15.45 -32.42
C THR A 319 -4.91 -15.28 -33.95
N GLN A 320 -4.63 -16.34 -34.70
CA GLN A 320 -5.03 -16.36 -36.10
C GLN A 320 -6.55 -16.29 -36.07
N ALA A 321 -7.06 -15.23 -36.71
CA ALA A 321 -8.47 -14.94 -36.92
C ALA A 321 -9.17 -16.05 -37.70
#